data_1a0b317716d8f8b409daf400f8702fc7
#
_entry.id   1a0b317716d8f8b409daf400f8702fc7
#
_cell.length_a   1.000
_cell.length_b   1.000
_cell.length_c   1.000
_cell.angle_alpha   90.00
_cell.angle_beta   90.00
_cell.angle_gamma   90.00
#
_symmetry.space_group_name_H-M   'P 1'
#
loop_
_entity.id
_entity.type
_entity.pdbx_description
1 polymer ?
#
loop_
_entity_poly.entity_id
_entity_poly.type
_entity_poly.pdbx_seq_one_letter_code
_entity_poly.pdbx_strand_id
1 'polypeptide(L)'
;GLLLILRSFSERTDADRTWIHIFSGQLFITLSVVLLNENFGYQDILLLLSGSISAALVGYFCLKKIKDIDNDITLNRYHGYQYEKPAIGFVFLLCCLGIVGVPFTPTFIGIDLLFSHIHKHQELLIIFTAISFLFIEIAVLRIYARIFLGPHKKAYHPIAFRSS
;
A
#
# COMPACT_ATOMS: atom_id res chain seq x y z
N GLY A 1 -13.00 -6.33 6.38
CA GLY A 1 -11.69 -5.68 6.17
C GLY A 1 -10.56 -6.68 6.33
N LEU A 2 -10.34 -7.20 7.55
CA LEU A 2 -9.19 -8.07 7.86
C LEU A 2 -9.04 -9.27 6.91
N LEU A 3 -10.12 -9.95 6.55
CA LEU A 3 -10.07 -11.09 5.61
C LEU A 3 -9.53 -10.70 4.22
N LEU A 4 -9.84 -9.51 3.73
CA LEU A 4 -9.28 -9.02 2.45
C LEU A 4 -7.79 -8.76 2.56
N ILE A 5 -7.33 -8.21 3.69
CA ILE A 5 -5.91 -7.98 3.94
C ILE A 5 -5.17 -9.32 4.03
N LEU A 6 -5.71 -10.29 4.75
CA LEU A 6 -5.12 -11.64 4.82
C LEU A 6 -5.08 -12.31 3.43
N ARG A 7 -6.13 -12.13 2.62
CA ARG A 7 -6.14 -12.61 1.24
C ARG A 7 -5.05 -11.97 0.39
N SER A 8 -4.66 -10.73 0.65
CA SER A 8 -3.56 -10.09 -0.05
C SER A 8 -2.22 -10.83 0.10
N PHE A 9 -2.00 -11.53 1.22
CA PHE A 9 -0.81 -12.36 1.43
C PHE A 9 -0.83 -13.68 0.64
N SER A 10 -2.02 -14.20 0.36
CA SER A 10 -2.19 -15.41 -0.46
C SER A 10 -2.07 -15.13 -1.95
N GLU A 11 -2.39 -13.90 -2.37
CA GLU A 11 -2.23 -13.48 -3.77
C GLU A 11 -0.73 -13.28 -4.08
N ARG A 12 -0.22 -14.05 -5.04
CA ARG A 12 1.20 -14.03 -5.42
C ARG A 12 1.42 -13.79 -6.91
N THR A 13 0.35 -13.86 -7.69
CA THR A 13 0.41 -13.79 -9.15
C THR A 13 0.44 -12.36 -9.66
N ASP A 14 -0.33 -11.45 -9.02
CA ASP A 14 -0.49 -10.08 -9.48
C ASP A 14 -0.36 -9.07 -8.32
N ALA A 15 0.60 -8.16 -8.41
CA ALA A 15 0.77 -7.11 -7.42
C ALA A 15 -0.37 -6.08 -7.43
N ASP A 16 -0.97 -5.79 -8.59
CA ASP A 16 -2.12 -4.91 -8.74
C ASP A 16 -3.35 -5.43 -8.00
N ARG A 17 -3.64 -6.74 -8.10
CA ARG A 17 -4.71 -7.38 -7.33
C ARG A 17 -4.46 -7.33 -5.83
N THR A 18 -3.22 -7.61 -5.42
CA THR A 18 -2.80 -7.51 -4.02
C THR A 18 -3.02 -6.09 -3.49
N TRP A 19 -2.64 -5.08 -4.26
CA TRP A 19 -2.83 -3.67 -3.93
C TRP A 19 -4.31 -3.31 -3.72
N ILE A 20 -5.17 -3.75 -4.64
CA ILE A 20 -6.63 -3.55 -4.53
C ILE A 20 -7.20 -4.23 -3.28
N HIS A 21 -6.76 -5.45 -2.95
CA HIS A 21 -7.22 -6.14 -1.73
C HIS A 21 -6.85 -5.39 -0.46
N ILE A 22 -5.61 -4.84 -0.39
CA ILE A 22 -5.14 -4.05 0.76
C ILE A 22 -6.00 -2.79 0.92
N PHE A 23 -6.16 -2.02 -0.15
CA PHE A 23 -6.94 -0.78 -0.12
C PHE A 23 -8.42 -1.04 0.20
N SER A 24 -9.03 -2.04 -0.44
CA SER A 24 -10.40 -2.43 -0.11
C SER A 24 -10.53 -2.90 1.35
N GLY A 25 -9.56 -3.64 1.86
CA GLY A 25 -9.50 -4.05 3.26
C GLY A 25 -9.47 -2.85 4.20
N GLN A 26 -8.65 -1.85 3.92
CA GLN A 26 -8.57 -0.60 4.67
C GLN A 26 -9.91 0.15 4.68
N LEU A 27 -10.56 0.28 3.50
CA LEU A 27 -11.88 0.92 3.41
C LEU A 27 -12.94 0.21 4.25
N PHE A 28 -12.99 -1.13 4.21
CA PHE A 28 -13.96 -1.89 5.02
C PHE A 28 -13.70 -1.79 6.52
N ILE A 29 -12.44 -1.66 6.96
CA ILE A 29 -12.12 -1.43 8.37
C ILE A 29 -12.58 -0.04 8.78
N THR A 30 -12.23 0.98 8.01
CA THR A 30 -12.69 2.36 8.24
C THR A 30 -14.20 2.43 8.32
N LEU A 31 -14.91 1.83 7.36
CA LEU A 31 -16.37 1.79 7.34
C LEU A 31 -16.93 1.10 8.59
N SER A 32 -16.31 -0.01 9.03
CA SER A 32 -16.76 -0.71 10.25
C SER A 32 -16.66 0.16 11.48
N VAL A 33 -15.56 0.91 11.64
CA VAL A 33 -15.38 1.82 12.78
C VAL A 33 -16.37 2.98 12.72
N VAL A 34 -16.56 3.57 11.53
CA VAL A 34 -17.48 4.69 11.33
C VAL A 34 -18.93 4.30 11.61
N LEU A 35 -19.37 3.12 11.15
CA LEU A 35 -20.74 2.64 11.37
C LEU A 35 -21.04 2.25 12.82
N LEU A 36 -20.00 1.87 13.58
CA LEU A 36 -20.16 1.47 14.98
C LEU A 36 -20.02 2.65 15.96
N ASN A 37 -19.64 3.85 15.47
CA ASN A 37 -19.41 5.03 16.28
C ASN A 37 -20.11 6.25 15.66
N GLU A 38 -21.25 6.64 16.25
CA GLU A 38 -22.12 7.71 15.73
C GLU A 38 -21.50 9.12 15.75
N ASN A 39 -20.43 9.32 16.51
CA ASN A 39 -19.79 10.63 16.69
C ASN A 39 -18.71 10.96 15.66
N PHE A 40 -18.60 10.17 14.58
CA PHE A 40 -17.60 10.39 13.56
C PHE A 40 -17.96 11.57 12.66
N GLY A 41 -17.12 12.61 12.68
CA GLY A 41 -17.30 13.79 11.84
C GLY A 41 -17.02 13.51 10.36
N TYR A 42 -17.79 14.12 9.46
CA TYR A 42 -17.51 14.03 8.01
C TYR A 42 -16.10 14.49 7.64
N GLN A 43 -15.55 15.48 8.37
CA GLN A 43 -14.21 16.02 8.13
C GLN A 43 -13.13 14.98 8.42
N ASP A 44 -13.29 14.16 9.46
CA ASP A 44 -12.35 13.13 9.88
C ASP A 44 -12.29 12.00 8.84
N ILE A 45 -13.47 11.62 8.33
CA ILE A 45 -13.59 10.63 7.24
C ILE A 45 -12.94 11.17 5.96
N LEU A 46 -13.19 12.42 5.61
CA LEU A 46 -12.60 13.04 4.41
C LEU A 46 -11.07 13.12 4.50
N LEU A 47 -10.52 13.44 5.68
CA LEU A 47 -9.07 13.45 5.89
C LEU A 47 -8.45 12.07 5.65
N LEU A 48 -9.02 11.02 6.27
CA LEU A 48 -8.54 9.66 6.09
C LEU A 48 -8.65 9.21 4.62
N LEU A 49 -9.81 9.43 4.01
CA LEU A 49 -10.07 8.99 2.64
C LEU A 49 -9.27 9.79 1.61
N SER A 50 -9.05 11.09 1.80
CA SER A 50 -8.29 11.91 0.85
C SER A 50 -6.86 11.41 0.69
N GLY A 51 -6.19 11.09 1.79
CA GLY A 51 -4.83 10.54 1.78
C GLY A 51 -4.78 9.12 1.22
N SER A 52 -5.63 8.23 1.72
CA SER A 52 -5.61 6.82 1.33
C SER A 52 -6.09 6.58 -0.11
N ILE A 53 -7.13 7.27 -0.58
CA ILE A 53 -7.62 7.15 -1.96
C ILE A 53 -6.58 7.68 -2.95
N SER A 54 -6.00 8.86 -2.70
CA SER A 54 -4.99 9.44 -3.60
C SER A 54 -3.76 8.52 -3.68
N ALA A 55 -3.26 8.02 -2.56
CA ALA A 55 -2.15 7.08 -2.52
C ALA A 55 -2.48 5.75 -3.24
N ALA A 56 -3.69 5.22 -3.04
CA ALA A 56 -4.13 3.98 -3.67
C ALA A 56 -4.23 4.11 -5.20
N LEU A 57 -4.79 5.21 -5.70
CA LEU A 57 -4.92 5.46 -7.14
C LEU A 57 -3.56 5.63 -7.81
N VAL A 58 -2.71 6.50 -7.27
CA VAL A 58 -1.38 6.73 -7.83
C VAL A 58 -0.54 5.46 -7.77
N GLY A 59 -0.58 4.72 -6.66
CA GLY A 59 0.11 3.43 -6.51
C GLY A 59 -0.38 2.38 -7.53
N TYR A 60 -1.68 2.30 -7.76
CA TYR A 60 -2.23 1.42 -8.79
C TYR A 60 -1.72 1.78 -10.19
N PHE A 61 -1.69 3.06 -10.55
CA PHE A 61 -1.14 3.50 -11.84
C PHE A 61 0.37 3.21 -11.97
N CYS A 62 1.14 3.31 -10.89
CA CYS A 62 2.54 2.92 -10.89
C CYS A 62 2.73 1.43 -11.21
N LEU A 63 1.96 0.55 -10.53
CA LEU A 63 2.00 -0.90 -10.77
C LEU A 63 1.55 -1.24 -12.19
N LYS A 64 0.45 -0.64 -12.66
CA LYS A 64 -0.03 -0.82 -14.02
C LYS A 64 1.02 -0.42 -15.06
N LYS A 65 1.69 0.72 -14.87
CA LYS A 65 2.75 1.17 -15.77
C LYS A 65 3.93 0.19 -15.83
N ILE A 66 4.30 -0.43 -14.72
CA ILE A 66 5.33 -1.48 -14.71
C ILE A 66 4.83 -2.72 -15.42
N LYS A 67 3.59 -3.14 -15.17
CA LYS A 67 2.95 -4.28 -15.84
C LYS A 67 2.90 -4.11 -17.36
N ASP A 68 2.63 -2.92 -17.85
CA ASP A 68 2.60 -2.60 -19.28
C ASP A 68 3.98 -2.68 -19.94
N ILE A 69 5.06 -2.50 -19.16
CA ILE A 69 6.45 -2.58 -19.66
C ILE A 69 6.92 -4.03 -19.74
N ASP A 70 6.72 -4.83 -18.67
CA ASP A 70 7.32 -6.16 -18.53
C ASP A 70 6.33 -7.32 -18.55
N ASN A 71 5.02 -7.03 -18.60
CA ASN A 71 3.94 -8.02 -18.50
C ASN A 71 3.95 -8.93 -17.27
N ASP A 72 4.87 -8.71 -16.32
CA ASP A 72 5.05 -9.56 -15.14
C ASP A 72 5.32 -8.73 -13.89
N ILE A 73 4.33 -8.71 -12.99
CA ILE A 73 4.42 -8.10 -11.66
C ILE A 73 4.11 -9.11 -10.56
N THR A 74 4.59 -10.35 -10.73
CA THR A 74 4.38 -11.41 -9.73
C THR A 74 5.14 -11.12 -8.44
N LEU A 75 4.53 -11.44 -7.31
CA LEU A 75 5.14 -11.29 -5.99
C LEU A 75 5.97 -12.51 -5.56
N ASN A 76 6.14 -13.51 -6.45
CA ASN A 76 6.92 -14.70 -6.14
C ASN A 76 8.42 -14.48 -6.24
N ARG A 77 8.85 -13.47 -7.00
CA ARG A 77 10.26 -13.13 -7.21
C ARG A 77 10.53 -11.65 -6.92
N TYR A 78 11.80 -11.29 -6.82
CA TYR A 78 12.27 -9.93 -6.75
C TYR A 78 12.57 -9.43 -8.17
N HIS A 79 12.00 -8.26 -8.52
CA HIS A 79 12.15 -7.71 -9.87
C HIS A 79 13.27 -6.67 -9.98
N GLY A 80 13.50 -5.86 -8.93
CA GLY A 80 14.60 -4.88 -8.92
C GLY A 80 14.34 -3.63 -9.75
N TYR A 81 13.07 -3.28 -10.02
CA TYR A 81 12.72 -2.11 -10.87
C TYR A 81 13.21 -0.76 -10.32
N GLN A 82 13.65 -0.69 -9.08
CA GLN A 82 14.24 0.53 -8.53
C GLN A 82 15.47 0.99 -9.33
N TYR A 83 16.20 0.05 -9.91
CA TYR A 83 17.40 0.38 -10.72
C TYR A 83 17.04 0.85 -12.12
N GLU A 84 15.99 0.30 -12.72
CA GLU A 84 15.59 0.63 -14.10
C GLU A 84 14.64 1.82 -14.16
N LYS A 85 13.76 1.94 -13.16
CA LYS A 85 12.70 2.95 -13.09
C LYS A 85 12.66 3.64 -11.72
N PRO A 86 13.75 4.31 -11.31
CA PRO A 86 13.86 4.88 -9.97
C PRO A 86 12.75 5.90 -9.63
N ALA A 87 12.31 6.68 -10.63
CA ALA A 87 11.23 7.65 -10.43
C ALA A 87 9.90 6.97 -10.08
N ILE A 88 9.54 5.88 -10.78
CA ILE A 88 8.31 5.13 -10.49
C ILE A 88 8.43 4.45 -9.11
N GLY A 89 9.59 3.89 -8.79
CA GLY A 89 9.86 3.28 -7.48
C GLY A 89 9.73 4.28 -6.34
N PHE A 90 10.24 5.49 -6.52
CA PHE A 90 10.12 6.55 -5.52
C PHE A 90 8.67 7.00 -5.34
N VAL A 91 7.94 7.25 -6.43
CA VAL A 91 6.50 7.61 -6.35
C VAL A 91 5.69 6.50 -5.70
N PHE A 92 5.95 5.24 -6.05
CA PHE A 92 5.27 4.11 -5.43
C PHE A 92 5.59 3.98 -3.93
N LEU A 93 6.84 4.26 -3.53
CA LEU A 93 7.21 4.31 -2.11
C LEU A 93 6.39 5.37 -1.37
N LEU A 94 6.24 6.57 -1.94
CA LEU A 94 5.40 7.62 -1.35
C LEU A 94 3.93 7.17 -1.23
N CYS A 95 3.42 6.43 -2.22
CA CYS A 95 2.08 5.83 -2.13
C CYS A 95 1.98 4.79 -1.01
N CYS A 96 3.00 3.95 -0.84
CA CYS A 96 3.08 3.00 0.27
C CYS A 96 3.02 3.73 1.62
N LEU A 97 3.83 4.76 1.80
CA LEU A 97 3.85 5.59 3.00
C LEU A 97 2.50 6.32 3.21
N GLY A 98 1.84 6.73 2.12
CA GLY A 98 0.52 7.36 2.15
C GLY A 98 -0.58 6.42 2.63
N ILE A 99 -0.58 5.14 2.22
CA ILE A 99 -1.55 4.14 2.69
C ILE A 99 -1.30 3.75 4.15
N VAL A 100 -0.03 3.56 4.51
CA VAL A 100 0.38 3.22 5.88
C VAL A 100 0.06 4.35 6.87
N GLY A 101 0.02 5.60 6.40
CA GLY A 101 -0.25 6.75 7.25
C GLY A 101 0.99 7.19 8.04
N VAL A 102 2.04 7.62 7.33
CA VAL A 102 3.22 8.21 7.98
C VAL A 102 2.89 9.64 8.47
N PRO A 103 3.52 10.14 9.55
CA PRO A 103 3.14 11.37 10.26
C PRO A 103 2.90 12.64 9.41
N PHE A 104 3.42 12.73 8.20
CA PHE A 104 3.21 13.86 7.30
C PHE A 104 2.12 13.64 6.24
N THR A 105 1.35 12.55 6.34
CA THR A 105 0.24 12.25 5.41
C THR A 105 -1.12 12.54 6.04
N PRO A 106 -2.14 12.95 5.24
CA PRO A 106 -3.50 13.11 5.76
C PRO A 106 -4.06 11.82 6.35
N THR A 107 -3.65 10.67 5.81
CA THR A 107 -4.03 9.34 6.32
C THR A 107 -3.61 9.14 7.77
N PHE A 108 -2.45 9.65 8.19
CA PHE A 108 -1.99 9.55 9.58
C PHE A 108 -2.97 10.22 10.54
N ILE A 109 -3.33 11.47 10.25
CA ILE A 109 -4.30 12.22 11.07
C ILE A 109 -5.64 11.48 11.10
N GLY A 110 -6.09 10.97 9.95
CA GLY A 110 -7.32 10.20 9.85
C GLY A 110 -7.30 8.89 10.65
N ILE A 111 -6.17 8.18 10.68
CA ILE A 111 -6.00 6.96 11.50
C ILE A 111 -6.02 7.31 13.00
N ASP A 112 -5.33 8.36 13.41
CA ASP A 112 -5.32 8.82 14.80
C ASP A 112 -6.73 9.19 15.27
N LEU A 113 -7.47 9.95 14.46
CA LEU A 113 -8.87 10.28 14.70
C LEU A 113 -9.75 9.02 14.74
N LEU A 114 -9.51 8.07 13.84
CA LEU A 114 -10.26 6.80 13.81
C LEU A 114 -10.11 6.04 15.14
N PHE A 115 -8.91 5.93 15.67
CA PHE A 115 -8.68 5.27 16.97
C PHE A 115 -9.25 6.08 18.15
N SER A 116 -9.20 7.40 18.10
CA SER A 116 -9.71 8.27 19.17
C SER A 116 -11.24 8.20 19.31
N HIS A 117 -11.96 7.88 18.24
CA HIS A 117 -13.42 7.77 18.25
C HIS A 117 -13.94 6.38 18.64
N ILE A 118 -13.09 5.37 18.75
CA ILE A 118 -13.51 4.05 19.23
C ILE A 118 -13.75 4.12 20.72
N HIS A 119 -14.96 3.75 21.15
CA HIS A 119 -15.33 3.77 22.57
C HIS A 119 -14.54 2.73 23.37
N LYS A 120 -14.19 3.08 24.63
CA LYS A 120 -13.42 2.22 25.56
C LYS A 120 -14.01 0.83 25.77
N HIS A 121 -15.32 0.65 25.57
CA HIS A 121 -16.01 -0.64 25.70
C HIS A 121 -15.90 -1.52 24.44
N GLN A 122 -15.31 -1.00 23.35
CA GLN A 122 -15.15 -1.71 22.07
C GLN A 122 -13.74 -2.30 21.93
N GLU A 123 -13.24 -2.96 22.97
CA GLU A 123 -11.86 -3.49 22.99
C GLU A 123 -11.55 -4.40 21.79
N LEU A 124 -12.50 -5.27 21.43
CA LEU A 124 -12.35 -6.15 20.26
C LEU A 124 -12.21 -5.33 18.95
N LEU A 125 -12.96 -4.24 18.80
CA LEU A 125 -12.87 -3.38 17.62
C LEU A 125 -11.49 -2.71 17.54
N ILE A 126 -10.96 -2.23 18.67
CA ILE A 126 -9.62 -1.64 18.75
C ILE A 126 -8.58 -2.67 18.33
N ILE A 127 -8.61 -3.87 18.92
CA ILE A 127 -7.64 -4.94 18.64
C ILE A 127 -7.67 -5.35 17.17
N PHE A 128 -8.86 -5.63 16.61
CA PHE A 128 -8.98 -6.01 15.20
C PHE A 128 -8.57 -4.89 14.25
N THR A 129 -8.86 -3.65 14.58
CA THR A 129 -8.44 -2.48 13.79
C THR A 129 -6.92 -2.34 13.81
N ALA A 130 -6.30 -2.39 14.99
CA ALA A 130 -4.85 -2.29 15.13
C ALA A 130 -4.11 -3.42 14.41
N ILE A 131 -4.55 -4.67 14.58
CA ILE A 131 -3.99 -5.83 13.87
C ILE A 131 -4.13 -5.65 12.36
N SER A 132 -5.25 -5.13 11.89
CA SER A 132 -5.50 -4.93 10.48
C SER A 132 -4.56 -3.88 9.88
N PHE A 133 -4.32 -2.76 10.56
CA PHE A 133 -3.35 -1.76 10.11
C PHE A 133 -1.93 -2.31 10.10
N LEU A 134 -1.53 -3.09 11.11
CA LEU A 134 -0.24 -3.76 11.11
C LEU A 134 -0.06 -4.69 9.89
N PHE A 135 -1.09 -5.48 9.55
CA PHE A 135 -1.03 -6.32 8.35
C PHE A 135 -1.02 -5.50 7.05
N ILE A 136 -1.70 -4.35 6.99
CA ILE A 136 -1.61 -3.43 5.85
C ILE A 136 -0.16 -2.98 5.65
N GLU A 137 0.52 -2.53 6.71
CA GLU A 137 1.92 -2.10 6.66
C GLU A 137 2.83 -3.19 6.10
N ILE A 138 2.73 -4.40 6.64
CA ILE A 138 3.53 -5.55 6.19
C ILE A 138 3.22 -5.88 4.71
N ALA A 139 1.95 -5.89 4.32
CA ALA A 139 1.53 -6.23 2.96
C ALA A 139 2.03 -5.20 1.93
N VAL A 140 1.94 -3.91 2.26
CA VAL A 140 2.40 -2.81 1.40
C VAL A 140 3.93 -2.85 1.24
N LEU A 141 4.68 -3.02 2.34
CA LEU A 141 6.13 -3.16 2.30
C LEU A 141 6.56 -4.40 1.51
N ARG A 142 5.80 -5.50 1.61
CA ARG A 142 6.05 -6.71 0.81
C ARG A 142 5.94 -6.43 -0.69
N ILE A 143 4.90 -5.70 -1.14
CA ILE A 143 4.75 -5.35 -2.56
C ILE A 143 5.95 -4.51 -3.00
N TYR A 144 6.29 -3.45 -2.25
CA TYR A 144 7.42 -2.60 -2.57
C TYR A 144 8.72 -3.40 -2.68
N ALA A 145 9.01 -4.25 -1.67
CA ALA A 145 10.21 -5.06 -1.66
C ALA A 145 10.29 -6.03 -2.84
N ARG A 146 9.18 -6.68 -3.21
CA ARG A 146 9.16 -7.67 -4.29
C ARG A 146 9.26 -7.05 -5.68
N ILE A 147 8.64 -5.90 -5.89
CA ILE A 147 8.61 -5.25 -7.21
C ILE A 147 9.84 -4.36 -7.40
N PHE A 148 10.18 -3.51 -6.43
CA PHE A 148 11.20 -2.49 -6.63
C PHE A 148 12.59 -2.88 -6.11
N LEU A 149 12.67 -3.66 -5.03
CA LEU A 149 13.94 -4.13 -4.50
C LEU A 149 14.35 -5.48 -5.13
N GLY A 150 15.64 -5.77 -5.08
CA GLY A 150 16.17 -7.04 -5.57
C GLY A 150 17.49 -6.87 -6.32
N PRO A 151 18.09 -7.97 -6.79
CA PRO A 151 19.35 -7.91 -7.52
C PRO A 151 19.15 -7.24 -8.87
N HIS A 152 20.01 -6.30 -9.20
CA HIS A 152 20.05 -5.68 -10.51
C HIS A 152 20.60 -6.67 -11.54
N LYS A 153 19.76 -7.09 -12.46
CA LYS A 153 20.21 -7.83 -13.65
C LYS A 153 20.76 -6.84 -14.68
N LYS A 154 22.04 -6.47 -14.54
CA LYS A 154 22.71 -5.72 -15.60
C LYS A 154 22.71 -6.59 -16.87
N ALA A 155 21.98 -6.16 -17.88
CA ALA A 155 22.27 -6.58 -19.24
C ALA A 155 23.62 -5.97 -19.60
N TYR A 156 24.70 -6.74 -19.54
CA TYR A 156 25.98 -6.33 -20.07
C TYR A 156 25.82 -6.21 -21.59
N HIS A 157 25.78 -5.00 -22.11
CA HIS A 157 25.98 -4.81 -23.55
C HIS A 157 27.39 -5.27 -23.89
N PRO A 158 27.57 -6.21 -24.82
CA PRO A 158 28.89 -6.74 -25.18
C PRO A 158 29.75 -5.75 -25.96
N ILE A 159 29.33 -4.49 -26.10
CA ILE A 159 30.08 -3.47 -26.76
C ILE A 159 31.04 -2.83 -25.74
N ALA A 160 32.28 -3.30 -25.76
CA ALA A 160 33.36 -2.61 -25.07
C ALA A 160 33.41 -1.16 -25.56
N PHE A 161 33.35 -0.21 -24.63
CA PHE A 161 33.68 1.17 -24.92
C PHE A 161 35.14 1.20 -25.47
N ARG A 162 35.31 1.33 -26.76
CA ARG A 162 36.58 1.73 -27.34
C ARG A 162 36.76 3.19 -26.99
N SER A 163 37.58 3.47 -25.98
CA SER A 163 38.17 4.79 -25.83
C SER A 163 39.07 5.04 -27.05
N SER A 164 38.66 5.90 -27.93
CA SER A 164 39.55 6.54 -28.91
C SER A 164 40.27 7.66 -28.21
#